data_b0ecd5ce942f3e5c7d898bcd525d55a2
#
_entry.id   b0ecd5ce942f3e5c7d898bcd525d55a2
#
_cell.length_a   1.000
_cell.length_b   1.000
_cell.length_c   1.000
_cell.angle_alpha   90.00
_cell.angle_beta   90.00
_cell.angle_gamma   90.00
#
_symmetry.space_group_name_H-M   'P 1'
#
loop_
_entity.id
_entity.type
_entity.pdbx_description
1 polymer ?
#
loop_
_entity_poly.entity_id
_entity_poly.type
_entity_poly.pdbx_seq_one_letter_code
_entity_poly.pdbx_strand_id
1 'polypeptide(L)'
;MYNNSMIKRIYIEITNQCNLNCTFCKQNSRTPHFMSFEQFEHVLNNIGDTSKYLYLHVQGEPLLHPKLKEFISLARSKNFNIQIATNGSLLKNHMDLVDYGIRKISFSLHSIDHQNIDKDMYLNNILTFCENTSKLDNRYCELRFNNVNDMGEN
;
A
#
# COMPACT_ATOMS: atom_id res chain seq x y z
N MET A 1 15.41 15.57 28.17
CA MET A 1 14.92 15.67 26.80
C MET A 1 14.60 14.27 26.31
N TYR A 2 13.35 13.88 26.25
CA TYR A 2 12.97 12.60 25.65
C TYR A 2 13.19 12.69 24.13
N ASN A 3 14.03 11.79 23.60
CA ASN A 3 14.32 11.72 22.18
C ASN A 3 13.01 11.31 21.46
N ASN A 4 12.42 12.23 20.69
CA ASN A 4 11.06 12.16 20.12
C ASN A 4 10.90 11.16 18.94
N SER A 5 11.76 10.14 18.84
CA SER A 5 11.73 9.18 17.73
C SER A 5 11.45 7.73 18.17
N MET A 6 10.59 7.53 19.17
CA MET A 6 10.28 6.14 19.63
C MET A 6 9.43 5.36 18.62
N ILE A 7 8.61 6.00 17.80
CA ILE A 7 7.77 5.33 16.82
C ILE A 7 8.40 5.48 15.43
N LYS A 8 8.91 4.38 14.88
CA LYS A 8 9.54 4.39 13.56
C LYS A 8 8.55 4.33 12.39
N ARG A 9 7.40 3.70 12.60
CA ARG A 9 6.40 3.41 11.56
C ARG A 9 5.00 3.47 12.15
N ILE A 10 4.08 4.08 11.41
CA ILE A 10 2.65 4.08 11.75
C ILE A 10 1.90 3.43 10.60
N TYR A 11 1.04 2.48 10.94
CA TYR A 11 0.17 1.80 9.99
C TYR A 11 -1.25 2.30 10.18
N ILE A 12 -1.87 2.75 9.10
CA ILE A 12 -3.29 3.11 9.05
C ILE A 12 -3.96 2.22 8.02
N GLU A 13 -4.91 1.40 8.48
CA GLU A 13 -5.76 0.62 7.60
C GLU A 13 -6.85 1.54 7.06
N ILE A 14 -6.68 2.02 5.84
CA ILE A 14 -7.64 2.92 5.19
C ILE A 14 -8.86 2.16 4.66
N THR A 15 -8.72 0.87 4.42
CA THR A 15 -9.81 -0.05 4.10
C THR A 15 -9.45 -1.47 4.55
N ASN A 16 -10.46 -2.22 4.97
CA ASN A 16 -10.34 -3.66 5.24
C ASN A 16 -10.86 -4.53 4.08
N GLN A 17 -11.29 -3.90 2.97
CA GLN A 17 -11.77 -4.60 1.79
C GLN A 17 -10.62 -4.94 0.85
N CYS A 18 -10.68 -6.14 0.27
CA CYS A 18 -9.76 -6.58 -0.78
C CYS A 18 -10.58 -7.19 -1.92
N ASN A 19 -10.13 -6.98 -3.15
CA ASN A 19 -10.73 -7.58 -4.34
C ASN A 19 -10.23 -9.02 -4.61
N LEU A 20 -9.31 -9.53 -3.78
CA LEU A 20 -8.79 -10.89 -3.83
C LEU A 20 -9.13 -11.65 -2.55
N ASN A 21 -9.12 -12.98 -2.65
CA ASN A 21 -9.33 -13.90 -1.55
C ASN A 21 -8.19 -14.91 -1.50
N CYS A 22 -6.97 -14.43 -1.29
CA CYS A 22 -5.77 -15.25 -1.29
C CYS A 22 -5.78 -16.22 -0.11
N THR A 23 -5.42 -17.49 -0.35
CA THR A 23 -5.44 -18.56 0.67
C THR A 23 -4.46 -18.32 1.82
N PHE A 24 -3.36 -17.63 1.57
CA PHE A 24 -2.35 -17.26 2.57
C PHE A 24 -2.73 -16.03 3.40
N CYS A 25 -3.76 -15.29 2.98
CA CYS A 25 -4.21 -14.09 3.69
C CYS A 25 -5.21 -14.47 4.79
N LYS A 26 -5.01 -13.90 5.98
CA LYS A 26 -6.00 -14.08 7.06
C LYS A 26 -7.33 -13.47 6.63
N GLN A 27 -8.36 -14.32 6.57
CA GLN A 27 -9.73 -13.88 6.25
C GLN A 27 -10.18 -12.80 7.24
N ASN A 28 -10.74 -11.74 6.69
CA ASN A 28 -11.27 -10.63 7.47
C ASN A 28 -12.77 -10.82 7.68
N SER A 29 -13.15 -11.08 8.93
CA SER A 29 -14.57 -11.22 9.34
C SER A 29 -15.23 -9.90 9.76
N ARG A 30 -14.47 -8.78 9.71
CA ARG A 30 -15.00 -7.46 10.07
C ARG A 30 -15.95 -6.94 8.98
N THR A 31 -16.91 -6.12 9.37
CA THR A 31 -17.76 -5.42 8.41
C THR A 31 -16.90 -4.63 7.41
N PRO A 32 -17.15 -4.77 6.10
CA PRO A 32 -16.45 -4.01 5.08
C PRO A 32 -16.52 -2.51 5.32
N HIS A 33 -15.37 -1.85 5.28
CA HIS A 33 -15.28 -0.43 5.60
C HIS A 33 -14.22 0.29 4.77
N PHE A 34 -14.53 1.52 4.38
CA PHE A 34 -13.59 2.52 3.90
C PHE A 34 -13.50 3.65 4.93
N MET A 35 -12.29 4.02 5.31
CA MET A 35 -12.06 5.15 6.21
C MET A 35 -12.55 6.45 5.55
N SER A 36 -13.27 7.31 6.28
CA SER A 36 -13.64 8.61 5.74
C SER A 36 -12.45 9.58 5.71
N PHE A 37 -12.57 10.65 4.90
CA PHE A 37 -11.52 11.67 4.83
C PHE A 37 -11.34 12.36 6.20
N GLU A 38 -12.42 12.65 6.88
CA GLU A 38 -12.45 13.29 8.20
C GLU A 38 -11.80 12.39 9.26
N GLN A 39 -12.05 11.07 9.21
CA GLN A 39 -11.40 10.11 10.10
C GLN A 39 -9.89 10.08 9.86
N PHE A 40 -9.47 10.03 8.59
CA PHE A 40 -8.07 10.03 8.24
C PHE A 40 -7.36 11.32 8.67
N GLU A 41 -7.96 12.49 8.41
CA GLU A 41 -7.45 13.79 8.83
C GLU A 41 -7.33 13.88 10.36
N HIS A 42 -8.37 13.41 11.07
CA HIS A 42 -8.35 13.36 12.54
C HIS A 42 -7.18 12.52 13.06
N VAL A 43 -6.95 11.34 12.47
CA VAL A 43 -5.81 10.49 12.84
C VAL A 43 -4.50 11.22 12.61
N LEU A 44 -4.30 11.83 11.43
CA LEU A 44 -3.06 12.55 11.11
C LEU A 44 -2.80 13.72 12.06
N ASN A 45 -3.84 14.44 12.47
CA ASN A 45 -3.72 15.55 13.41
C ASN A 45 -3.31 15.09 14.82
N ASN A 46 -3.73 13.88 15.22
CA ASN A 46 -3.41 13.34 16.54
C ASN A 46 -2.06 12.63 16.62
N ILE A 47 -1.57 12.04 15.52
CA ILE A 47 -0.25 11.41 15.52
C ILE A 47 0.90 12.42 15.42
N GLY A 48 0.64 13.62 14.86
CA GLY A 48 1.62 14.71 14.80
C GLY A 48 3.00 14.25 14.29
N ASP A 49 4.06 14.70 14.96
CA ASP A 49 5.45 14.41 14.59
C ASP A 49 6.00 13.10 15.19
N THR A 50 5.16 12.20 15.68
CA THR A 50 5.60 10.94 16.33
C THR A 50 6.31 9.98 15.39
N SER A 51 6.04 10.05 14.08
CA SER A 51 6.75 9.31 13.03
C SER A 51 6.76 10.08 11.72
N LYS A 52 7.81 9.86 10.93
CA LYS A 52 7.89 10.38 9.55
C LYS A 52 7.35 9.39 8.51
N TYR A 53 7.11 8.12 8.88
CA TYR A 53 6.73 7.07 7.94
C TYR A 53 5.32 6.58 8.22
N LEU A 54 4.48 6.71 7.19
CA LEU A 54 3.07 6.32 7.22
C LEU A 54 2.81 5.21 6.21
N TYR A 55 2.24 4.10 6.68
CA TYR A 55 1.88 2.94 5.89
C TYR A 55 0.37 2.88 5.75
N LEU A 56 -0.16 3.00 4.52
CA LEU A 56 -1.60 3.00 4.25
C LEU A 56 -2.14 1.61 3.92
N HIS A 57 -1.67 0.61 4.63
CA HIS A 57 -2.12 -0.77 4.47
C HIS A 57 -1.93 -1.57 5.76
N VAL A 58 -2.84 -2.48 6.03
CA VAL A 58 -2.71 -3.55 7.05
C VAL A 58 -3.29 -4.83 6.44
N GLN A 59 -4.61 -4.93 6.33
CA GLN A 59 -5.35 -5.87 5.52
C GLN A 59 -6.06 -5.07 4.40
N GLY A 60 -6.74 -5.74 3.50
CA GLY A 60 -7.41 -5.07 2.41
C GLY A 60 -6.46 -4.61 1.29
N GLU A 61 -7.03 -4.00 0.27
CA GLU A 61 -6.31 -3.49 -0.91
C GLU A 61 -6.44 -1.96 -0.98
N PRO A 62 -5.35 -1.22 -0.74
CA PRO A 62 -5.40 0.25 -0.73
C PRO A 62 -5.88 0.87 -2.04
N LEU A 63 -5.59 0.24 -3.20
CA LEU A 63 -6.03 0.76 -4.51
C LEU A 63 -7.55 0.66 -4.73
N LEU A 64 -8.29 -0.04 -3.86
CA LEU A 64 -9.76 0.01 -3.84
C LEU A 64 -10.30 1.29 -3.22
N HIS A 65 -9.49 2.00 -2.42
CA HIS A 65 -10.02 3.14 -1.67
C HIS A 65 -10.31 4.33 -2.60
N PRO A 66 -11.58 4.79 -2.67
CA PRO A 66 -11.98 5.82 -3.64
C PRO A 66 -11.28 7.18 -3.42
N LYS A 67 -10.84 7.47 -2.20
CA LYS A 67 -10.15 8.71 -1.81
C LYS A 67 -8.66 8.51 -1.54
N LEU A 68 -8.03 7.44 -2.09
CA LEU A 68 -6.61 7.15 -1.84
C LEU A 68 -5.71 8.33 -2.19
N LYS A 69 -5.96 8.98 -3.31
CA LYS A 69 -5.13 10.10 -3.81
C LYS A 69 -5.23 11.32 -2.90
N GLU A 70 -6.42 11.62 -2.41
CA GLU A 70 -6.66 12.70 -1.44
C GLU A 70 -5.94 12.41 -0.12
N PHE A 71 -5.97 11.15 0.34
CA PHE A 71 -5.26 10.72 1.55
C PHE A 71 -3.75 10.89 1.41
N ILE A 72 -3.20 10.48 0.27
CA ILE A 72 -1.78 10.66 -0.03
C ILE A 72 -1.42 12.14 -0.03
N SER A 73 -2.21 12.98 -0.72
CA SER A 73 -1.99 14.41 -0.80
C SER A 73 -2.02 15.08 0.56
N LEU A 74 -3.02 14.76 1.40
CA LEU A 74 -3.12 15.28 2.76
C LEU A 74 -1.92 14.84 3.64
N ALA A 75 -1.56 13.56 3.60
CA ALA A 75 -0.44 13.07 4.39
C ALA A 75 0.89 13.70 3.94
N ARG A 76 1.08 13.89 2.63
CA ARG A 76 2.25 14.58 2.06
C ARG A 76 2.31 16.05 2.50
N SER A 77 1.19 16.77 2.51
CA SER A 77 1.15 18.16 2.99
C SER A 77 1.56 18.31 4.46
N LYS A 78 1.43 17.23 5.24
CA LYS A 78 1.88 17.11 6.63
C LYS A 78 3.29 16.49 6.77
N ASN A 79 4.06 16.40 5.68
CA ASN A 79 5.43 15.90 5.63
C ASN A 79 5.61 14.40 5.95
N PHE A 80 4.57 13.58 5.84
CA PHE A 80 4.72 12.14 5.94
C PHE A 80 5.33 11.51 4.68
N ASN A 81 6.21 10.55 4.88
CA ASN A 81 6.71 9.65 3.84
C ASN A 81 5.77 8.46 3.70
N ILE A 82 5.01 8.43 2.62
CA ILE A 82 3.96 7.43 2.39
C ILE A 82 4.53 6.13 1.85
N GLN A 83 4.04 5.03 2.38
CA GLN A 83 4.31 3.68 1.91
C GLN A 83 3.00 2.90 1.73
N ILE A 84 2.91 2.15 0.63
CA ILE A 84 1.73 1.34 0.28
C ILE A 84 2.22 -0.07 -0.06
N ALA A 85 1.46 -1.08 0.36
CA ALA A 85 1.56 -2.43 -0.20
C ALA A 85 0.25 -2.76 -0.92
N THR A 86 0.36 -3.35 -2.10
CA THR A 86 -0.77 -3.65 -2.97
C THR A 86 -0.59 -5.01 -3.64
N ASN A 87 -1.70 -5.66 -3.97
CA ASN A 87 -1.68 -6.84 -4.83
C ASN A 87 -1.46 -6.48 -6.32
N GLY A 88 -1.49 -5.20 -6.67
CA GLY A 88 -1.20 -4.70 -8.02
C GLY A 88 -2.29 -4.91 -9.06
N SER A 89 -3.37 -5.64 -8.77
CA SER A 89 -4.41 -5.98 -9.75
C SER A 89 -5.12 -4.76 -10.34
N LEU A 90 -5.22 -3.68 -9.58
CA LEU A 90 -5.88 -2.44 -9.97
C LEU A 90 -4.90 -1.37 -10.48
N LEU A 91 -3.60 -1.68 -10.57
CA LEU A 91 -2.57 -0.70 -10.89
C LEU A 91 -2.80 0.00 -12.24
N LYS A 92 -3.36 -0.71 -13.22
CA LYS A 92 -3.72 -0.13 -14.54
C LYS A 92 -4.54 1.16 -14.42
N ASN A 93 -5.41 1.24 -13.42
CA ASN A 93 -6.29 2.40 -13.18
C ASN A 93 -5.63 3.46 -12.28
N HIS A 94 -4.40 3.22 -11.83
CA HIS A 94 -3.69 4.03 -10.86
C HIS A 94 -2.24 4.34 -11.28
N MET A 95 -1.94 4.30 -12.57
CA MET A 95 -0.59 4.57 -13.08
C MET A 95 -0.10 5.98 -12.73
N ASP A 96 -1.02 6.92 -12.55
CA ASP A 96 -0.76 8.30 -12.14
C ASP A 96 -0.28 8.43 -10.67
N LEU A 97 -0.39 7.38 -9.85
CA LEU A 97 0.17 7.39 -8.49
C LEU A 97 1.68 7.67 -8.45
N VAL A 98 2.37 7.47 -9.55
CA VAL A 98 3.79 7.85 -9.70
C VAL A 98 3.99 9.34 -9.39
N ASP A 99 3.02 10.21 -9.68
CA ASP A 99 3.10 11.66 -9.49
C ASP A 99 2.74 12.11 -8.07
N TYR A 100 2.09 11.26 -7.27
CA TYR A 100 1.59 11.62 -5.93
C TYR A 100 2.65 11.60 -4.82
N GLY A 101 3.90 11.31 -5.14
CA GLY A 101 4.99 11.41 -4.17
C GLY A 101 5.02 10.31 -3.12
N ILE A 102 4.53 9.13 -3.45
CA ILE A 102 4.66 7.94 -2.62
C ILE A 102 6.14 7.55 -2.57
N ARG A 103 6.68 7.40 -1.36
CA ARG A 103 8.08 7.03 -1.17
C ARG A 103 8.36 5.59 -1.54
N LYS A 104 7.46 4.67 -1.17
CA LYS A 104 7.58 3.25 -1.48
C LYS A 104 6.25 2.62 -1.84
N ILE A 105 6.24 1.85 -2.93
CA ILE A 105 5.16 0.92 -3.25
C ILE A 105 5.74 -0.50 -3.28
N SER A 106 5.11 -1.39 -2.50
CA SER A 106 5.45 -2.81 -2.46
C SER A 106 4.36 -3.60 -3.20
N PHE A 107 4.75 -4.33 -4.23
CA PHE A 107 3.86 -5.20 -4.99
C PHE A 107 3.95 -6.64 -4.49
N SER A 108 2.82 -7.20 -4.04
CA SER A 108 2.69 -8.57 -3.55
C SER A 108 2.50 -9.53 -4.72
N LEU A 109 3.57 -9.88 -5.44
CA LEU A 109 3.52 -10.69 -6.67
C LEU A 109 3.02 -12.12 -6.42
N HIS A 110 3.18 -12.64 -5.22
CA HIS A 110 2.61 -13.94 -4.81
C HIS A 110 1.09 -13.99 -4.85
N SER A 111 0.40 -12.85 -5.04
CA SER A 111 -1.05 -12.80 -5.22
C SER A 111 -1.50 -13.10 -6.66
N ILE A 112 -0.56 -13.20 -7.62
CA ILE A 112 -0.87 -13.35 -9.06
C ILE A 112 -1.70 -14.60 -9.34
N ASP A 113 -1.45 -15.70 -8.63
CA ASP A 113 -2.16 -16.97 -8.84
C ASP A 113 -3.61 -16.95 -8.30
N HIS A 114 -3.96 -15.92 -7.52
CA HIS A 114 -5.31 -15.70 -7.01
C HIS A 114 -6.10 -14.68 -7.84
N GLN A 115 -5.58 -14.31 -9.01
CA GLN A 115 -6.16 -13.31 -9.91
C GLN A 115 -6.56 -13.95 -11.23
N ASN A 116 -7.77 -13.63 -11.71
CA ASN A 116 -8.19 -13.99 -13.07
C ASN A 116 -7.88 -12.84 -14.04
N ILE A 117 -6.58 -12.63 -14.32
CA ILE A 117 -6.08 -11.54 -15.16
C ILE A 117 -5.04 -12.06 -16.15
N ASP A 118 -4.79 -11.29 -17.20
CA ASP A 118 -3.64 -11.48 -18.08
C ASP A 118 -2.35 -11.19 -17.28
N LYS A 119 -1.57 -12.25 -17.03
CA LYS A 119 -0.35 -12.18 -16.22
C LYS A 119 0.74 -11.33 -16.86
N ASP A 120 0.85 -11.37 -18.19
CA ASP A 120 1.84 -10.58 -18.92
C ASP A 120 1.51 -9.09 -18.85
N MET A 121 0.23 -8.74 -19.06
CA MET A 121 -0.23 -7.36 -18.91
C MET A 121 -0.07 -6.87 -17.47
N TYR A 122 -0.38 -7.69 -16.47
CA TYR A 122 -0.19 -7.36 -15.06
C TYR A 122 1.26 -7.05 -14.72
N LEU A 123 2.19 -7.94 -15.11
CA LEU A 123 3.61 -7.74 -14.88
C LEU A 123 4.15 -6.53 -15.63
N ASN A 124 3.74 -6.33 -16.89
CA ASN A 124 4.15 -5.17 -17.67
C ASN A 124 3.71 -3.84 -17.03
N ASN A 125 2.50 -3.77 -16.50
CA ASN A 125 2.02 -2.58 -15.77
C ASN A 125 2.89 -2.29 -14.54
N ILE A 126 3.24 -3.31 -13.76
CA ILE A 126 4.11 -3.17 -12.58
C ILE A 126 5.51 -2.71 -12.99
N LEU A 127 6.11 -3.35 -13.99
CA LEU A 127 7.46 -2.99 -14.45
C LEU A 127 7.50 -1.56 -15.00
N THR A 128 6.50 -1.17 -15.81
CA THR A 128 6.37 0.20 -16.32
C THR A 128 6.23 1.22 -15.18
N PHE A 129 5.43 0.91 -14.17
CA PHE A 129 5.28 1.77 -12.99
C PHE A 129 6.60 1.89 -12.22
N CYS A 130 7.30 0.78 -12.01
CA CYS A 130 8.60 0.74 -11.34
C CYS A 130 9.66 1.54 -12.11
N GLU A 131 9.71 1.40 -13.42
CA GLU A 131 10.62 2.15 -14.29
C GLU A 131 10.36 3.67 -14.17
N ASN A 132 9.11 4.10 -14.24
CA ASN A 132 8.76 5.51 -14.07
C ASN A 132 9.10 6.02 -12.67
N THR A 133 8.85 5.22 -11.63
CA THR A 133 9.19 5.56 -10.25
C THR A 133 10.71 5.71 -10.06
N SER A 134 11.52 4.85 -10.70
CA SER A 134 12.99 4.87 -10.57
C SER A 134 13.65 6.14 -11.10
N LYS A 135 12.96 6.89 -11.95
CA LYS A 135 13.41 8.19 -12.47
C LYS A 135 13.23 9.35 -11.48
N LEU A 136 12.59 9.08 -10.34
CA LEU A 136 12.22 10.09 -9.35
C LEU A 136 13.05 9.92 -8.07
N ASP A 137 13.54 11.04 -7.54
CA ASP A 137 14.36 11.04 -6.34
C ASP A 137 13.62 10.52 -5.10
N ASN A 138 14.32 9.73 -4.30
CA ASN A 138 13.83 9.21 -3.02
C ASN A 138 12.54 8.37 -3.10
N ARG A 139 12.28 7.73 -4.25
CA ARG A 139 11.13 6.84 -4.47
C ARG A 139 11.59 5.51 -5.02
N TYR A 140 10.92 4.44 -4.62
CA TYR A 140 11.24 3.10 -5.12
C TYR A 140 10.07 2.14 -5.01
N CYS A 141 10.13 1.11 -5.84
CA CYS A 141 9.24 -0.03 -5.78
C CYS A 141 9.94 -1.21 -5.11
N GLU A 142 9.17 -2.06 -4.47
CA GLU A 142 9.59 -3.33 -3.89
C GLU A 142 8.72 -4.44 -4.47
N LEU A 143 9.34 -5.49 -4.98
CA LEU A 143 8.62 -6.68 -5.43
C LEU A 143 8.74 -7.75 -4.33
N ARG A 144 7.59 -8.26 -3.87
CA ARG A 144 7.51 -9.27 -2.81
C ARG A 144 7.06 -10.59 -3.39
N PHE A 145 7.86 -11.61 -3.10
CA PHE A 145 7.58 -13.00 -3.44
C PHE A 145 7.48 -13.80 -2.13
N ASN A 146 6.40 -14.55 -1.97
CA ASN A 146 6.31 -15.57 -0.91
C ASN A 146 6.35 -16.92 -1.60
N ASN A 147 7.28 -17.76 -1.18
CA ASN A 147 7.29 -19.15 -1.60
C ASN A 147 6.34 -19.94 -0.68
N VAL A 148 5.16 -20.29 -1.18
CA VAL A 148 4.14 -21.02 -0.42
C VAL A 148 4.44 -22.53 -0.40
N ASN A 149 5.36 -23.00 -1.25
CA ASN A 149 5.67 -24.43 -1.41
C ASN A 149 6.82 -24.93 -0.53
N ASP A 150 7.34 -24.10 0.38
CA ASP A 150 8.32 -24.52 1.38
C ASP A 150 7.67 -25.11 2.66
N MET A 151 6.56 -25.80 2.49
CA MET A 151 6.12 -26.81 3.44
C MET A 151 6.99 -28.03 3.15
N GLY A 152 8.18 -28.05 3.78
CA GLY A 152 9.13 -29.12 3.63
C GLY A 152 8.45 -30.48 3.80
N GLU A 153 8.42 -31.25 2.74
CA GLU A 153 8.34 -32.67 2.86
C GLU A 153 9.67 -33.14 3.47
N ASN A 154 9.66 -33.39 4.78
CA ASN A 154 10.62 -34.23 5.47
C ASN A 154 10.02 -35.60 5.67
#